data_3674e9fffc3a9006812c6c349d4a0745
#
_entry.id   3674e9fffc3a9006812c6c349d4a0745
#
_cell.length_a   1.000
_cell.length_b   1.000
_cell.length_c   1.000
_cell.angle_alpha   90.00
_cell.angle_beta   90.00
_cell.angle_gamma   90.00
#
_symmetry.space_group_name_H-M   'P 1'
#
loop_
_entity.id
_entity.type
_entity.pdbx_description
1 polymer ?
#
loop_
_entity_poly.entity_id
_entity_poly.type
_entity_poly.pdbx_seq_one_letter_code
_entity_poly.pdbx_strand_id
1 'polypeptide(L)'
;MKIVKRILQGLGIFIGIIVLYLSIVTFFPGFKVLEQPLEQSKQLKSDVDSELSSKRKNVSFKVKGMSISAWLYLPDNLSVPVPCIIMGHGFGGTKDMGLESYAIRFLEAGFAVLIFDYRHFGESEGEPRQLIWIPYQLEDWSSAITYARGLKQIDPAKIALWGTSLSGGHVIATAAKDNQIACVVAQCPGLDGRASGKMFFDRVGIVYLLRMAMHGQRDYFRSWFGLSPHKIPIVGKPGSIACLTTPDAYDHFREFAPANYINEVCARIFIRGDKYRPVKQAQNVRCPVLLQICENDNLIPKSAAEETERQLGKYAEAIYYPIGHFDIYIGANFEKAVNDQLLFFKKHL
;
A
#
# COMPACT_ATOMS: atom_id res chain seq x y z
N MET A 1 40.82 14.80 -36.35
CA MET A 1 41.04 15.62 -35.17
C MET A 1 39.92 16.63 -34.89
N LYS A 2 39.54 17.53 -35.81
CA LYS A 2 38.49 18.56 -35.56
C LYS A 2 37.11 18.00 -35.19
N ILE A 3 36.67 16.91 -35.81
CA ILE A 3 35.37 16.25 -35.51
C ILE A 3 35.35 15.65 -34.10
N VAL A 4 36.40 14.93 -33.71
CA VAL A 4 36.52 14.33 -32.36
C VAL A 4 36.50 15.43 -31.29
N LYS A 5 37.19 16.56 -31.50
CA LYS A 5 37.18 17.69 -30.57
C LYS A 5 35.76 18.29 -30.42
N ARG A 6 35.00 18.43 -31.50
CA ARG A 6 33.62 18.94 -31.47
C ARG A 6 32.68 17.97 -30.73
N ILE A 7 32.82 16.65 -30.94
CA ILE A 7 32.05 15.62 -30.23
C ILE A 7 32.37 15.69 -28.71
N LEU A 8 33.64 15.75 -28.34
CA LEU A 8 34.03 15.87 -26.93
C LEU A 8 33.54 17.18 -26.27
N GLN A 9 33.57 18.29 -27.01
CA GLN A 9 33.00 19.57 -26.54
C GLN A 9 31.49 19.47 -26.35
N GLY A 10 30.75 18.88 -27.31
CA GLY A 10 29.30 18.66 -27.21
C GLY A 10 28.95 17.77 -26.02
N LEU A 11 29.70 16.68 -25.81
CA LEU A 11 29.54 15.79 -24.65
C LEU A 11 29.80 16.51 -23.34
N GLY A 12 30.85 17.34 -23.27
CA GLY A 12 31.17 18.14 -22.07
C GLY A 12 30.05 19.14 -21.72
N ILE A 13 29.51 19.83 -22.73
CA ILE A 13 28.37 20.75 -22.54
C ILE A 13 27.14 19.98 -22.04
N PHE A 14 26.82 18.83 -22.65
CA PHE A 14 25.68 17.99 -22.25
C PHE A 14 25.80 17.49 -20.80
N ILE A 15 27.00 17.02 -20.41
CA ILE A 15 27.29 16.62 -19.02
C ILE A 15 27.14 17.81 -18.08
N GLY A 16 27.67 18.98 -18.45
CA GLY A 16 27.54 20.21 -17.68
C GLY A 16 26.08 20.62 -17.43
N ILE A 17 25.23 20.52 -18.44
CA ILE A 17 23.78 20.77 -18.33
C ILE A 17 23.12 19.78 -17.36
N ILE A 18 23.46 18.48 -17.46
CA ILE A 18 22.93 17.46 -16.54
C ILE A 18 23.36 17.74 -15.11
N VAL A 19 24.63 18.03 -14.89
CA VAL A 19 25.16 18.32 -13.54
C VAL A 19 24.49 19.58 -12.95
N LEU A 20 24.31 20.63 -13.75
CA LEU A 20 23.62 21.84 -13.34
C LEU A 20 22.15 21.53 -12.97
N TYR A 21 21.44 20.80 -13.82
CA TYR A 21 20.06 20.37 -13.57
C TYR A 21 19.96 19.59 -12.25
N LEU A 22 20.80 18.57 -12.07
CA LEU A 22 20.82 17.75 -10.85
C LEU A 22 21.14 18.58 -9.61
N SER A 23 22.08 19.53 -9.72
CA SER A 23 22.43 20.44 -8.63
C SER A 23 21.24 21.32 -8.23
N ILE A 24 20.55 21.92 -9.23
CA ILE A 24 19.37 22.73 -8.98
C ILE A 24 18.27 21.89 -8.34
N VAL A 25 17.92 20.76 -8.93
CA VAL A 25 16.86 19.88 -8.41
C VAL A 25 17.16 19.42 -6.99
N THR A 26 18.43 19.11 -6.67
CA THR A 26 18.81 18.58 -5.36
C THR A 26 18.89 19.67 -4.27
N PHE A 27 19.50 20.81 -4.58
CA PHE A 27 19.92 21.78 -3.56
C PHE A 27 19.10 23.08 -3.55
N PHE A 28 18.45 23.45 -4.66
CA PHE A 28 17.71 24.71 -4.71
C PHE A 28 16.52 24.73 -3.74
N PRO A 29 16.42 25.74 -2.84
CA PRO A 29 15.40 25.75 -1.79
C PRO A 29 13.99 26.07 -2.25
N GLY A 30 13.80 26.55 -3.49
CA GLY A 30 12.53 27.04 -4.03
C GLY A 30 11.51 25.95 -4.40
N PHE A 31 11.84 24.65 -4.32
CA PHE A 31 10.90 23.56 -4.59
C PHE A 31 10.07 23.23 -3.33
N LYS A 32 9.32 24.21 -2.84
CA LYS A 32 8.36 23.93 -1.75
C LYS A 32 7.05 23.44 -2.36
N VAL A 33 6.49 22.39 -1.79
CA VAL A 33 5.09 21.99 -2.02
C VAL A 33 4.27 22.64 -0.91
N LEU A 34 3.17 23.27 -1.28
CA LEU A 34 2.23 23.80 -0.27
C LEU A 34 1.68 22.62 0.52
N GLU A 35 1.82 22.69 1.84
CA GLU A 35 1.15 21.77 2.73
C GLU A 35 -0.36 21.84 2.45
N GLN A 36 -0.96 20.70 2.23
CA GLN A 36 -2.41 20.60 2.11
C GLN A 36 -2.90 19.82 3.33
N PRO A 37 -3.21 20.52 4.44
CA PRO A 37 -3.82 19.86 5.58
C PRO A 37 -5.12 19.21 5.09
N LEU A 38 -5.28 17.94 5.45
CA LEU A 38 -6.50 17.23 5.16
C LEU A 38 -7.58 17.79 6.08
N GLU A 39 -8.51 18.57 5.51
CA GLU A 39 -9.68 19.06 6.25
C GLU A 39 -10.52 17.83 6.63
N GLN A 40 -10.36 17.35 7.85
CA GLN A 40 -11.12 16.21 8.34
C GLN A 40 -12.62 16.54 8.33
N SER A 41 -13.43 15.67 7.72
CA SER A 41 -14.87 15.69 7.98
C SER A 41 -15.09 15.34 9.46
N LYS A 42 -16.15 15.87 10.06
CA LYS A 42 -16.57 15.42 11.39
C LYS A 42 -16.67 13.90 11.33
N GLN A 43 -15.76 13.23 12.02
CA GLN A 43 -15.59 11.80 12.05
C GLN A 43 -16.92 11.07 11.88
N LEU A 44 -17.08 10.29 10.82
CA LEU A 44 -17.82 9.06 10.95
C LEU A 44 -17.06 8.25 11.99
N LYS A 45 -17.51 8.32 13.26
CA LYS A 45 -17.18 7.26 14.21
C LYS A 45 -17.61 6.02 13.48
N SER A 46 -16.67 5.17 13.07
CA SER A 46 -17.02 3.82 12.69
C SER A 46 -17.92 3.32 13.82
N ASP A 47 -19.11 2.82 13.51
CA ASP A 47 -19.98 2.10 14.44
C ASP A 47 -19.31 0.76 14.79
N VAL A 48 -17.99 0.84 15.07
CA VAL A 48 -17.20 -0.27 15.53
C VAL A 48 -17.64 -0.52 16.95
N ASP A 49 -18.20 -1.69 17.18
CA ASP A 49 -18.63 -2.13 18.50
C ASP A 49 -17.48 -1.91 19.49
N SER A 50 -17.70 -1.03 20.47
CA SER A 50 -16.69 -0.63 21.45
C SER A 50 -16.20 -1.83 22.29
N GLU A 51 -17.06 -2.85 22.48
CA GLU A 51 -16.70 -4.07 23.18
C GLU A 51 -15.72 -4.92 22.38
N LEU A 52 -15.92 -5.07 21.07
CA LEU A 52 -15.03 -5.82 20.18
C LEU A 52 -13.70 -5.09 19.95
N SER A 53 -13.72 -3.76 19.85
CA SER A 53 -12.49 -2.94 19.86
C SER A 53 -11.68 -3.11 21.14
N SER A 54 -12.33 -3.39 22.28
CA SER A 54 -11.64 -3.63 23.55
C SER A 54 -10.80 -4.92 23.57
N LYS A 55 -11.10 -5.88 22.66
CA LYS A 55 -10.32 -7.12 22.49
C LYS A 55 -8.99 -6.92 21.78
N ARG A 56 -8.74 -5.72 21.28
CA ARG A 56 -7.49 -5.33 20.64
C ARG A 56 -6.34 -5.29 21.64
N LYS A 57 -5.24 -5.97 21.29
CA LYS A 57 -3.97 -5.89 22.03
C LYS A 57 -2.96 -5.15 21.16
N ASN A 58 -2.33 -4.10 21.72
CA ASN A 58 -1.20 -3.48 21.07
C ASN A 58 0.01 -4.40 21.24
N VAL A 59 0.61 -4.79 20.11
CA VAL A 59 1.78 -5.65 20.05
C VAL A 59 2.84 -5.03 19.14
N SER A 60 4.05 -5.53 19.21
CA SER A 60 5.10 -5.12 18.28
C SER A 60 6.01 -6.29 17.93
N PHE A 61 6.60 -6.22 16.75
CA PHE A 61 7.64 -7.14 16.31
C PHE A 61 8.80 -6.37 15.68
N LYS A 62 9.94 -7.02 15.51
CA LYS A 62 11.16 -6.37 15.01
C LYS A 62 11.41 -6.71 13.55
N VAL A 63 11.79 -5.69 12.77
CA VAL A 63 12.29 -5.83 11.40
C VAL A 63 13.62 -5.10 11.30
N LYS A 64 14.72 -5.84 11.15
CA LYS A 64 16.09 -5.28 11.11
C LYS A 64 16.37 -4.30 12.25
N GLY A 65 15.89 -4.61 13.45
CA GLY A 65 16.09 -3.79 14.65
C GLY A 65 15.01 -2.73 14.90
N MET A 66 14.26 -2.31 13.88
CA MET A 66 13.15 -1.36 14.02
C MET A 66 11.90 -2.04 14.58
N SER A 67 11.18 -1.34 15.46
CA SER A 67 9.91 -1.81 16.03
C SER A 67 8.77 -1.50 15.07
N ILE A 68 7.98 -2.52 14.76
CA ILE A 68 6.76 -2.43 13.97
C ILE A 68 5.58 -2.52 14.92
N SER A 69 4.74 -1.49 14.93
CA SER A 69 3.50 -1.45 15.72
C SER A 69 2.41 -2.24 15.05
N ALA A 70 1.69 -3.04 15.83
CA ALA A 70 0.59 -3.85 15.32
C ALA A 70 -0.53 -3.98 16.34
N TRP A 71 -1.72 -4.30 15.86
CA TRP A 71 -2.89 -4.69 16.63
C TRP A 71 -3.14 -6.18 16.43
N LEU A 72 -3.26 -6.90 17.55
CA LEU A 72 -3.60 -8.31 17.57
C LEU A 72 -4.97 -8.49 18.21
N TYR A 73 -5.86 -9.13 17.47
CA TYR A 73 -7.18 -9.56 17.93
C TYR A 73 -7.17 -11.08 18.07
N LEU A 74 -7.63 -11.58 19.20
CA LEU A 74 -7.73 -13.02 19.45
C LEU A 74 -9.16 -13.37 19.87
N PRO A 75 -9.74 -14.44 19.35
CA PRO A 75 -11.01 -14.97 19.86
C PRO A 75 -10.90 -15.32 21.35
N ASP A 76 -12.04 -15.27 22.07
CA ASP A 76 -12.09 -15.66 23.47
C ASP A 76 -11.97 -17.18 23.64
N ASN A 77 -11.54 -17.61 24.83
CA ASN A 77 -11.57 -19.01 25.28
C ASN A 77 -10.91 -20.01 24.31
N LEU A 78 -9.74 -19.67 23.79
CA LEU A 78 -9.00 -20.54 22.86
C LEU A 78 -8.58 -21.84 23.58
N SER A 79 -9.15 -22.96 23.17
CA SER A 79 -8.73 -24.30 23.60
C SER A 79 -7.67 -24.93 22.67
N VAL A 80 -7.60 -24.43 21.45
CA VAL A 80 -6.64 -24.84 20.41
C VAL A 80 -6.13 -23.62 19.63
N PRO A 81 -4.98 -23.70 18.97
CA PRO A 81 -4.53 -22.64 18.06
C PRO A 81 -5.52 -22.40 16.92
N VAL A 82 -5.71 -21.13 16.55
CA VAL A 82 -6.66 -20.70 15.52
C VAL A 82 -5.97 -20.16 14.27
N PRO A 83 -6.63 -20.16 13.11
CA PRO A 83 -6.14 -19.48 11.93
C PRO A 83 -5.94 -17.98 12.17
N CYS A 84 -4.97 -17.38 11.48
CA CYS A 84 -4.67 -15.95 11.59
C CYS A 84 -4.70 -15.26 10.23
N ILE A 85 -5.43 -14.14 10.16
CA ILE A 85 -5.46 -13.24 9.02
C ILE A 85 -4.53 -12.06 9.30
N ILE A 86 -3.47 -11.91 8.51
CA ILE A 86 -2.55 -10.78 8.61
C ILE A 86 -3.00 -9.72 7.61
N MET A 87 -3.17 -8.48 8.06
CA MET A 87 -3.74 -7.39 7.28
C MET A 87 -2.77 -6.22 7.11
N GLY A 88 -2.73 -5.65 5.89
CA GLY A 88 -1.95 -4.46 5.57
C GLY A 88 -2.74 -3.41 4.79
N HIS A 89 -2.52 -2.14 5.15
CA HIS A 89 -3.17 -0.97 4.55
C HIS A 89 -2.62 -0.62 3.16
N GLY A 90 -3.37 0.20 2.41
CA GLY A 90 -3.02 0.69 1.08
C GLY A 90 -1.93 1.77 1.08
N PHE A 91 -1.81 2.47 -0.05
CA PHE A 91 -0.81 3.51 -0.28
C PHE A 91 -0.93 4.65 0.73
N GLY A 92 0.12 4.85 1.52
CA GLY A 92 0.21 5.96 2.48
C GLY A 92 -0.76 5.89 3.66
N GLY A 93 -1.54 4.82 3.82
CA GLY A 93 -2.43 4.62 4.96
C GLY A 93 -1.70 4.21 6.23
N THR A 94 -2.46 3.98 7.29
CA THR A 94 -2.06 3.45 8.58
C THR A 94 -3.05 2.39 9.04
N LYS A 95 -2.69 1.58 10.04
CA LYS A 95 -3.54 0.47 10.52
C LYS A 95 -4.92 0.90 11.04
N ASP A 96 -5.03 2.16 11.47
CA ASP A 96 -6.24 2.78 12.00
C ASP A 96 -7.14 3.46 10.94
N MET A 97 -6.79 3.34 9.65
CA MET A 97 -7.59 3.85 8.54
C MET A 97 -8.59 2.79 8.02
N GLY A 98 -9.65 2.54 8.79
CA GLY A 98 -10.79 1.71 8.37
C GLY A 98 -10.56 0.19 8.39
N LEU A 99 -9.34 -0.31 8.70
CA LEU A 99 -9.08 -1.76 8.70
C LEU A 99 -9.72 -2.48 9.88
N GLU A 100 -9.98 -1.78 10.98
CA GLU A 100 -10.59 -2.36 12.18
C GLU A 100 -11.98 -2.94 11.90
N SER A 101 -12.78 -2.31 11.03
CA SER A 101 -14.10 -2.82 10.63
C SER A 101 -14.04 -4.22 10.02
N TYR A 102 -13.03 -4.48 9.18
CA TYR A 102 -12.79 -5.83 8.63
C TYR A 102 -12.30 -6.80 9.72
N ALA A 103 -11.36 -6.34 10.56
CA ALA A 103 -10.78 -7.17 11.62
C ALA A 103 -11.82 -7.69 12.60
N ILE A 104 -12.78 -6.86 12.97
CA ILE A 104 -13.89 -7.23 13.85
C ILE A 104 -14.75 -8.33 13.22
N ARG A 105 -15.11 -8.19 11.95
CA ARG A 105 -15.90 -9.21 11.22
C ARG A 105 -15.15 -10.56 11.12
N PHE A 106 -13.82 -10.51 10.97
CA PHE A 106 -13.00 -11.73 10.95
C PHE A 106 -12.87 -12.32 12.36
N LEU A 107 -12.71 -11.48 13.38
CA LEU A 107 -12.68 -11.92 14.79
C LEU A 107 -13.99 -12.62 15.21
N GLU A 108 -15.14 -12.03 14.87
CA GLU A 108 -16.47 -12.62 15.11
C GLU A 108 -16.64 -13.97 14.43
N ALA A 109 -16.00 -14.17 13.28
CA ALA A 109 -15.98 -15.44 12.57
C ALA A 109 -15.00 -16.48 13.17
N GLY A 110 -14.28 -16.14 14.27
CA GLY A 110 -13.39 -17.03 14.99
C GLY A 110 -11.94 -17.01 14.52
N PHE A 111 -11.56 -16.06 13.67
CA PHE A 111 -10.17 -15.88 13.22
C PHE A 111 -9.39 -14.94 14.16
N ALA A 112 -8.12 -15.25 14.41
CA ALA A 112 -7.21 -14.23 14.91
C ALA A 112 -6.87 -13.23 13.80
N VAL A 113 -6.64 -11.97 14.16
CA VAL A 113 -6.29 -10.92 13.18
C VAL A 113 -5.07 -10.14 13.66
N LEU A 114 -4.10 -9.94 12.78
CA LEU A 114 -2.93 -9.09 13.00
C LEU A 114 -2.93 -7.96 11.97
N ILE A 115 -3.05 -6.71 12.42
CA ILE A 115 -2.96 -5.52 11.57
C ILE A 115 -1.70 -4.76 11.96
N PHE A 116 -0.86 -4.34 11.02
CA PHE A 116 0.38 -3.63 11.33
C PHE A 116 0.54 -2.34 10.51
N ASP A 117 1.28 -1.38 11.09
CA ASP A 117 1.81 -0.24 10.34
C ASP A 117 3.12 -0.64 9.66
N TYR A 118 3.30 -0.30 8.38
CA TYR A 118 4.61 -0.43 7.76
C TYR A 118 5.65 0.43 8.47
N ARG A 119 6.93 0.01 8.46
CA ARG A 119 8.01 0.89 8.90
C ARG A 119 7.91 2.25 8.19
N HIS A 120 8.31 3.31 8.88
CA HIS A 120 8.22 4.72 8.47
C HIS A 120 6.81 5.33 8.55
N PHE A 121 5.76 4.57 8.84
CA PHE A 121 4.36 5.02 8.94
C PHE A 121 3.77 4.77 10.32
N GLY A 122 2.69 5.51 10.63
CA GLY A 122 1.92 5.35 11.85
C GLY A 122 2.78 5.33 13.11
N GLU A 123 2.55 4.35 13.96
CA GLU A 123 3.30 4.13 15.22
C GLU A 123 4.55 3.25 15.03
N SER A 124 4.83 2.74 13.83
CA SER A 124 6.04 1.98 13.55
C SER A 124 7.26 2.89 13.44
N GLU A 125 8.42 2.37 13.88
CA GLU A 125 9.71 3.07 13.75
C GLU A 125 10.15 3.18 12.29
N GLY A 126 11.17 3.98 12.05
CA GLY A 126 11.87 4.12 10.78
C GLY A 126 12.01 5.57 10.33
N GLU A 127 13.23 5.93 9.94
CA GLU A 127 13.57 7.22 9.35
C GLU A 127 14.09 7.04 7.92
N PRO A 128 13.79 7.96 7.02
CA PRO A 128 12.92 9.13 7.20
C PRO A 128 11.45 8.72 7.36
N ARG A 129 10.66 9.46 8.15
CA ARG A 129 9.20 9.24 8.25
C ARG A 129 8.53 9.42 6.88
N GLN A 130 7.44 8.67 6.64
CA GLN A 130 6.61 8.73 5.45
C GLN A 130 7.32 8.21 4.17
N LEU A 131 8.19 7.22 4.32
CA LEU A 131 8.88 6.58 3.19
C LEU A 131 8.16 5.33 2.72
N ILE A 132 7.57 5.36 1.54
CA ILE A 132 7.15 4.15 0.83
C ILE A 132 8.36 3.61 0.07
N TRP A 133 8.84 2.44 0.51
CA TRP A 133 9.90 1.69 -0.17
C TRP A 133 9.47 0.22 -0.27
N ILE A 134 9.06 -0.17 -1.46
CA ILE A 134 8.41 -1.49 -1.68
C ILE A 134 9.22 -2.67 -1.09
N PRO A 135 10.55 -2.77 -1.27
CA PRO A 135 11.31 -3.86 -0.66
C PRO A 135 11.17 -3.90 0.86
N TYR A 136 11.12 -2.74 1.53
CA TYR A 136 10.96 -2.65 2.97
C TYR A 136 9.56 -3.13 3.40
N GLN A 137 8.52 -2.69 2.71
CA GLN A 137 7.16 -3.13 3.01
C GLN A 137 6.98 -4.65 2.81
N LEU A 138 7.64 -5.25 1.81
CA LEU A 138 7.64 -6.71 1.62
C LEU A 138 8.44 -7.45 2.73
N GLU A 139 9.50 -6.85 3.26
CA GLU A 139 10.20 -7.37 4.45
C GLU A 139 9.32 -7.28 5.70
N ASP A 140 8.53 -6.21 5.84
CA ASP A 140 7.59 -6.03 6.96
C ASP A 140 6.53 -7.13 6.93
N TRP A 141 5.99 -7.47 5.75
CA TRP A 141 5.09 -8.61 5.56
C TRP A 141 5.73 -9.93 6.00
N SER A 142 6.95 -10.21 5.56
CA SER A 142 7.67 -11.45 5.92
C SER A 142 7.89 -11.55 7.43
N SER A 143 8.17 -10.41 8.08
CA SER A 143 8.39 -10.36 9.54
C SER A 143 7.07 -10.48 10.31
N ALA A 144 5.97 -9.89 9.83
CA ALA A 144 4.64 -10.05 10.39
C ALA A 144 4.18 -11.52 10.34
N ILE A 145 4.43 -12.21 9.24
CA ILE A 145 4.14 -13.65 9.08
C ILE A 145 4.98 -14.48 10.08
N THR A 146 6.28 -14.19 10.18
CA THR A 146 7.16 -14.87 11.14
C THR A 146 6.71 -14.65 12.58
N TYR A 147 6.33 -13.42 12.93
CA TYR A 147 5.80 -13.08 14.23
C TYR A 147 4.51 -13.84 14.54
N ALA A 148 3.54 -13.83 13.62
CA ALA A 148 2.27 -14.55 13.81
C ALA A 148 2.48 -16.05 13.98
N ARG A 149 3.33 -16.68 13.17
CA ARG A 149 3.67 -18.11 13.29
C ARG A 149 4.33 -18.48 14.63
N GLY A 150 4.99 -17.52 15.28
CA GLY A 150 5.61 -17.70 16.60
C GLY A 150 4.65 -17.61 17.79
N LEU A 151 3.40 -17.17 17.59
CA LEU A 151 2.43 -17.03 18.65
C LEU A 151 1.77 -18.37 18.97
N LYS A 152 1.74 -18.76 20.25
CA LYS A 152 1.16 -20.04 20.72
C LYS A 152 -0.33 -20.19 20.40
N GLN A 153 -1.04 -19.08 20.27
CA GLN A 153 -2.48 -19.02 19.98
C GLN A 153 -2.80 -19.21 18.51
N ILE A 154 -1.81 -19.15 17.63
CA ILE A 154 -1.96 -19.18 16.19
C ILE A 154 -1.53 -20.54 15.63
N ASP A 155 -2.34 -21.10 14.75
CA ASP A 155 -1.95 -22.26 13.94
C ASP A 155 -0.99 -21.78 12.82
N PRO A 156 0.30 -22.13 12.87
CA PRO A 156 1.29 -21.66 11.92
C PRO A 156 1.05 -22.16 10.49
N ALA A 157 0.27 -23.22 10.31
CA ALA A 157 -0.11 -23.75 9.00
C ALA A 157 -1.32 -23.01 8.39
N LYS A 158 -2.04 -22.20 9.19
CA LYS A 158 -3.27 -21.52 8.80
C LYS A 158 -3.10 -19.99 8.84
N ILE A 159 -2.09 -19.50 8.16
CA ILE A 159 -1.84 -18.06 7.98
C ILE A 159 -2.45 -17.61 6.65
N ALA A 160 -3.39 -16.67 6.71
CA ALA A 160 -3.94 -15.99 5.55
C ALA A 160 -3.40 -14.56 5.46
N LEU A 161 -3.31 -14.03 4.24
CA LEU A 161 -2.94 -12.64 4.00
C LEU A 161 -4.14 -11.87 3.46
N TRP A 162 -4.36 -10.68 3.98
CA TRP A 162 -5.34 -9.73 3.48
C TRP A 162 -4.68 -8.39 3.16
N GLY A 163 -4.80 -7.94 1.96
CA GLY A 163 -4.22 -6.66 1.54
C GLY A 163 -5.16 -5.89 0.63
N THR A 164 -5.20 -4.57 0.82
CA THR A 164 -6.01 -3.69 -0.01
C THR A 164 -5.17 -2.71 -0.80
N SER A 165 -5.58 -2.36 -2.02
CA SER A 165 -4.90 -1.38 -2.87
C SER A 165 -3.41 -1.76 -3.09
N LEU A 166 -2.45 -0.94 -2.71
CA LEU A 166 -1.01 -1.26 -2.80
C LEU A 166 -0.68 -2.58 -2.08
N SER A 167 -1.26 -2.81 -0.91
CA SER A 167 -1.06 -4.06 -0.16
C SER A 167 -1.76 -5.27 -0.78
N GLY A 168 -2.78 -5.07 -1.60
CA GLY A 168 -3.33 -6.12 -2.46
C GLY A 168 -2.28 -6.68 -3.42
N GLY A 169 -1.38 -5.82 -3.92
CA GLY A 169 -0.19 -6.27 -4.66
C GLY A 169 0.85 -6.94 -3.76
N HIS A 170 1.05 -6.44 -2.52
CA HIS A 170 2.03 -7.01 -1.59
C HIS A 170 1.68 -8.43 -1.18
N VAL A 171 0.41 -8.74 -0.93
CA VAL A 171 0.01 -10.11 -0.54
C VAL A 171 0.23 -11.10 -1.68
N ILE A 172 0.02 -10.71 -2.93
CA ILE A 172 0.37 -11.53 -4.11
C ILE A 172 1.89 -11.75 -4.18
N ALA A 173 2.68 -10.68 -4.07
CA ALA A 173 4.14 -10.77 -4.13
C ALA A 173 4.74 -11.58 -2.96
N THR A 174 4.11 -11.54 -1.80
CA THR A 174 4.50 -12.28 -0.59
C THR A 174 4.15 -13.75 -0.72
N ALA A 175 2.91 -14.08 -1.10
CA ALA A 175 2.49 -15.47 -1.32
C ALA A 175 3.23 -16.17 -2.46
N ALA A 176 3.70 -15.41 -3.45
CA ALA A 176 4.58 -15.95 -4.51
C ALA A 176 5.96 -16.40 -4.00
N LYS A 177 6.35 -16.00 -2.79
CA LYS A 177 7.64 -16.34 -2.16
C LYS A 177 7.50 -17.27 -0.96
N ASP A 178 6.33 -17.28 -0.31
CA ASP A 178 6.04 -18.10 0.87
C ASP A 178 4.93 -19.11 0.54
N ASN A 179 5.32 -20.32 0.18
CA ASN A 179 4.41 -21.41 -0.18
C ASN A 179 3.63 -21.99 1.03
N GLN A 180 3.88 -21.51 2.25
CA GLN A 180 3.16 -21.91 3.46
C GLN A 180 1.99 -20.98 3.80
N ILE A 181 1.69 -20.00 2.95
CA ILE A 181 0.49 -19.19 3.09
C ILE A 181 -0.73 -20.05 2.70
N ALA A 182 -1.73 -20.08 3.58
CA ALA A 182 -2.91 -20.89 3.40
C ALA A 182 -3.85 -20.32 2.31
N CYS A 183 -4.10 -19.00 2.34
CA CYS A 183 -4.86 -18.30 1.31
C CYS A 183 -4.64 -16.79 1.36
N VAL A 184 -5.10 -16.08 0.32
CA VAL A 184 -4.89 -14.65 0.15
C VAL A 184 -6.19 -13.96 -0.26
N VAL A 185 -6.47 -12.82 0.35
CA VAL A 185 -7.46 -11.85 -0.15
C VAL A 185 -6.74 -10.59 -0.62
N ALA A 186 -6.94 -10.26 -1.89
CA ALA A 186 -6.40 -9.06 -2.52
C ALA A 186 -7.57 -8.15 -2.95
N GLN A 187 -7.89 -7.14 -2.12
CA GLN A 187 -8.99 -6.21 -2.36
C GLN A 187 -8.50 -5.02 -3.19
N CYS A 188 -9.23 -4.70 -4.28
CA CYS A 188 -8.89 -3.64 -5.27
C CYS A 188 -7.36 -3.50 -5.49
N PRO A 189 -6.66 -4.60 -5.92
CA PRO A 189 -5.23 -4.75 -5.73
C PRO A 189 -4.38 -3.98 -6.75
N GLY A 190 -3.34 -3.29 -6.28
CA GLY A 190 -2.30 -2.62 -7.08
C GLY A 190 -1.30 -3.61 -7.66
N LEU A 191 -1.56 -4.16 -8.83
CA LEU A 191 -0.86 -5.32 -9.40
C LEU A 191 0.20 -4.99 -10.43
N ASP A 192 0.15 -3.81 -11.07
CA ASP A 192 1.10 -3.41 -12.10
C ASP A 192 1.36 -1.90 -12.08
N GLY A 193 2.50 -1.50 -11.54
CA GLY A 193 2.90 -0.09 -11.44
C GLY A 193 3.05 0.60 -12.80
N ARG A 194 3.38 -0.14 -13.89
CA ARG A 194 3.43 0.45 -15.24
C ARG A 194 2.04 0.75 -15.78
N ALA A 195 1.12 -0.17 -15.61
CA ALA A 195 -0.26 0.01 -16.06
C ALA A 195 -0.95 1.15 -15.27
N SER A 196 -0.76 1.20 -13.95
CA SER A 196 -1.23 2.30 -13.10
C SER A 196 -0.56 3.64 -13.47
N GLY A 197 0.75 3.62 -13.75
CA GLY A 197 1.47 4.81 -14.22
C GLY A 197 0.96 5.33 -15.56
N LYS A 198 0.58 4.43 -16.49
CA LYS A 198 -0.05 4.81 -17.74
C LYS A 198 -1.43 5.44 -17.52
N MET A 199 -2.29 4.82 -16.72
CA MET A 199 -3.60 5.36 -16.36
C MET A 199 -3.47 6.73 -15.69
N PHE A 200 -2.51 6.91 -14.79
CA PHE A 200 -2.21 8.20 -14.17
C PHE A 200 -1.79 9.24 -15.22
N PHE A 201 -0.87 8.88 -16.14
CA PHE A 201 -0.45 9.76 -17.24
C PHE A 201 -1.62 10.17 -18.13
N ASP A 202 -2.46 9.22 -18.53
CA ASP A 202 -3.62 9.47 -19.42
C ASP A 202 -4.62 10.45 -18.74
N ARG A 203 -4.70 10.45 -17.41
CA ARG A 203 -5.56 11.35 -16.64
C ARG A 203 -4.96 12.76 -16.43
N VAL A 204 -3.67 12.85 -16.08
CA VAL A 204 -3.08 14.12 -15.64
C VAL A 204 -2.23 14.83 -16.69
N GLY A 205 -1.82 14.14 -17.75
CA GLY A 205 -1.00 14.63 -18.84
C GLY A 205 0.48 14.81 -18.51
N ILE A 206 1.25 15.11 -19.54
CA ILE A 206 2.72 15.13 -19.47
C ILE A 206 3.28 16.22 -18.53
N VAL A 207 2.67 17.40 -18.50
CA VAL A 207 3.18 18.52 -17.68
C VAL A 207 3.10 18.19 -16.19
N TYR A 208 1.99 17.60 -15.74
CA TYR A 208 1.84 17.16 -14.36
C TYR A 208 2.81 16.03 -14.04
N LEU A 209 2.94 15.04 -14.94
CA LEU A 209 3.88 13.94 -14.76
C LEU A 209 5.34 14.42 -14.61
N LEU A 210 5.76 15.37 -15.44
CA LEU A 210 7.10 15.96 -15.36
C LEU A 210 7.32 16.68 -14.01
N ARG A 211 6.31 17.41 -13.52
CA ARG A 211 6.38 18.04 -12.18
C ARG A 211 6.56 17.00 -11.08
N MET A 212 5.76 15.93 -11.10
CA MET A 212 5.86 14.84 -10.13
C MET A 212 7.21 14.13 -10.21
N ALA A 213 7.73 13.90 -11.42
CA ALA A 213 9.05 13.33 -11.64
C ALA A 213 10.18 14.21 -11.06
N MET A 214 10.08 15.55 -11.19
CA MET A 214 11.04 16.47 -10.58
C MET A 214 11.02 16.40 -9.04
N HIS A 215 9.83 16.32 -8.41
CA HIS A 215 9.72 16.12 -6.97
C HIS A 215 10.33 14.77 -6.55
N GLY A 216 10.05 13.71 -7.31
CA GLY A 216 10.62 12.39 -7.09
C GLY A 216 12.13 12.35 -7.21
N GLN A 217 12.68 12.97 -8.27
CA GLN A 217 14.14 13.09 -8.47
C GLN A 217 14.80 13.89 -7.35
N ARG A 218 14.18 15.01 -6.95
CA ARG A 218 14.66 15.80 -5.82
C ARG A 218 14.83 14.95 -4.57
N ASP A 219 13.80 14.24 -4.17
CA ASP A 219 13.84 13.40 -2.98
C ASP A 219 14.87 12.28 -3.11
N TYR A 220 14.93 11.66 -4.29
CA TYR A 220 15.87 10.56 -4.56
C TYR A 220 17.33 11.00 -4.45
N PHE A 221 17.71 12.11 -5.12
CA PHE A 221 19.09 12.59 -5.07
C PHE A 221 19.46 13.15 -3.70
N ARG A 222 18.55 13.84 -3.00
CA ARG A 222 18.77 14.29 -1.63
C ARG A 222 19.11 13.13 -0.69
N SER A 223 18.49 11.97 -0.90
CA SER A 223 18.79 10.79 -0.08
C SER A 223 20.22 10.26 -0.24
N TRP A 224 20.88 10.50 -1.37
CA TRP A 224 22.27 10.10 -1.57
C TRP A 224 23.24 10.93 -0.73
N PHE A 225 22.86 12.15 -0.39
CA PHE A 225 23.66 13.09 0.40
C PHE A 225 23.24 13.13 1.87
N GLY A 226 22.37 12.23 2.31
CA GLY A 226 21.86 12.24 3.69
C GLY A 226 21.04 13.49 4.05
N LEU A 227 20.55 14.23 3.06
CA LEU A 227 19.74 15.43 3.27
C LEU A 227 18.31 15.06 3.67
N SER A 228 17.60 15.98 4.34
CA SER A 228 16.19 15.83 4.69
C SER A 228 15.34 15.43 3.47
N PRO A 229 14.41 14.51 3.61
CA PRO A 229 13.57 14.05 2.50
C PRO A 229 12.75 15.20 1.91
N HIS A 230 12.49 15.12 0.61
CA HIS A 230 11.52 15.98 -0.03
C HIS A 230 10.20 15.26 -0.12
N LYS A 231 9.20 15.76 0.59
CA LYS A 231 7.88 15.15 0.69
C LYS A 231 6.85 15.89 -0.15
N ILE A 232 5.82 15.17 -0.55
CA ILE A 232 4.62 15.68 -1.24
C ILE A 232 3.40 15.10 -0.55
N PRO A 233 2.21 15.72 -0.66
CA PRO A 233 0.98 15.14 -0.12
C PRO A 233 0.68 13.76 -0.73
N ILE A 234 0.17 12.86 0.11
CA ILE A 234 -0.37 11.56 -0.32
C ILE A 234 -1.62 11.80 -1.15
N VAL A 235 -2.56 12.56 -0.61
CA VAL A 235 -3.82 12.89 -1.27
C VAL A 235 -4.00 14.41 -1.36
N GLY A 236 -4.61 14.87 -2.44
CA GLY A 236 -4.93 16.27 -2.65
C GLY A 236 -6.08 16.46 -3.64
N LYS A 237 -6.64 17.66 -3.65
CA LYS A 237 -7.70 18.01 -4.60
C LYS A 237 -7.21 17.86 -6.05
N PRO A 238 -8.11 17.59 -7.01
CA PRO A 238 -7.74 17.53 -8.42
C PRO A 238 -6.93 18.74 -8.89
N GLY A 239 -5.82 18.52 -9.60
CA GLY A 239 -4.90 19.55 -10.08
C GLY A 239 -3.83 20.01 -9.09
N SER A 240 -3.89 19.63 -7.81
CA SER A 240 -2.83 19.89 -6.84
C SER A 240 -1.66 18.92 -6.97
N ILE A 241 -0.49 19.28 -6.43
CA ILE A 241 0.66 18.38 -6.36
C ILE A 241 0.41 17.37 -5.22
N ALA A 242 0.01 16.16 -5.58
CA ALA A 242 -0.20 15.04 -4.65
C ALA A 242 -0.09 13.70 -5.40
N CYS A 243 0.06 12.59 -4.67
CA CYS A 243 0.10 11.25 -5.28
C CYS A 243 -1.27 10.83 -5.82
N LEU A 244 -2.31 11.03 -5.05
CA LEU A 244 -3.69 10.69 -5.36
C LEU A 244 -4.50 11.99 -5.51
N THR A 245 -5.01 12.25 -6.70
CA THR A 245 -5.71 13.51 -7.02
C THR A 245 -7.07 13.29 -7.65
N THR A 246 -7.68 12.13 -7.42
CA THR A 246 -9.07 11.87 -7.78
C THR A 246 -10.00 12.42 -6.69
N PRO A 247 -11.19 12.92 -7.04
CA PRO A 247 -12.13 13.47 -6.05
C PRO A 247 -12.48 12.46 -4.95
N ASP A 248 -12.77 11.22 -5.34
CA ASP A 248 -13.08 10.10 -4.45
C ASP A 248 -11.93 9.75 -3.49
N ALA A 249 -10.65 9.84 -3.95
CA ALA A 249 -9.50 9.65 -3.07
C ALA A 249 -9.43 10.72 -1.97
N TYR A 250 -9.61 11.99 -2.34
CA TYR A 250 -9.57 13.09 -1.37
C TYR A 250 -10.68 12.96 -0.31
N ASP A 251 -11.90 12.64 -0.74
CA ASP A 251 -13.04 12.49 0.16
C ASP A 251 -12.86 11.29 1.08
N HIS A 252 -12.40 10.13 0.57
CA HIS A 252 -12.14 8.95 1.38
C HIS A 252 -11.08 9.22 2.47
N PHE A 253 -9.93 9.81 2.10
CA PHE A 253 -8.90 10.12 3.10
C PHE A 253 -9.38 11.14 4.14
N ARG A 254 -10.19 12.12 3.74
CA ARG A 254 -10.79 13.08 4.66
C ARG A 254 -11.73 12.42 5.67
N GLU A 255 -12.41 11.35 5.26
CA GLU A 255 -13.37 10.62 6.08
C GLU A 255 -12.69 9.61 7.03
N PHE A 256 -11.69 8.86 6.53
CA PHE A 256 -11.10 7.74 7.23
C PHE A 256 -9.77 8.05 7.92
N ALA A 257 -9.09 9.13 7.56
CA ALA A 257 -7.82 9.46 8.18
C ALA A 257 -7.99 9.86 9.65
N PRO A 258 -7.20 9.28 10.58
CA PRO A 258 -7.24 9.65 12.00
C PRO A 258 -6.75 11.09 12.21
N ALA A 259 -7.08 11.67 13.38
CA ALA A 259 -6.78 13.07 13.68
C ALA A 259 -5.28 13.42 13.59
N ASN A 260 -4.42 12.46 13.86
CA ASN A 260 -2.96 12.57 13.80
C ASN A 260 -2.35 12.13 12.46
N TYR A 261 -3.18 11.89 11.43
CA TYR A 261 -2.71 11.46 10.13
C TYR A 261 -1.81 12.51 9.48
N ILE A 262 -0.67 12.06 8.95
CA ILE A 262 0.30 12.91 8.24
C ILE A 262 0.12 12.71 6.75
N ASN A 263 -0.51 13.67 6.08
CA ASN A 263 -0.76 13.64 4.63
C ASN A 263 0.50 13.98 3.83
N GLU A 264 1.57 13.21 4.02
CA GLU A 264 2.84 13.38 3.34
C GLU A 264 3.45 12.02 2.96
N VAL A 265 4.23 12.01 1.88
CA VAL A 265 5.07 10.86 1.49
C VAL A 265 6.37 11.35 0.86
N CYS A 266 7.47 10.64 1.09
CA CYS A 266 8.73 10.85 0.39
C CYS A 266 8.54 10.70 -1.12
N ALA A 267 8.81 11.76 -1.87
CA ALA A 267 8.41 11.87 -3.29
C ALA A 267 9.11 10.86 -4.21
N ARG A 268 10.20 10.23 -3.77
CA ARG A 268 10.98 9.24 -4.55
C ARG A 268 10.18 8.01 -4.99
N ILE A 269 9.01 7.77 -4.42
CA ILE A 269 8.11 6.70 -4.87
C ILE A 269 7.70 6.89 -6.33
N PHE A 270 7.57 8.13 -6.80
CA PHE A 270 7.18 8.45 -8.18
C PHE A 270 8.16 7.99 -9.25
N ILE A 271 9.45 7.87 -8.93
CA ILE A 271 10.47 7.44 -9.89
C ILE A 271 10.77 5.94 -9.84
N ARG A 272 10.10 5.19 -8.96
CA ARG A 272 10.35 3.76 -8.79
C ARG A 272 9.08 2.91 -8.72
N GLY A 273 7.92 3.51 -8.62
CA GLY A 273 6.64 2.81 -8.51
C GLY A 273 6.32 1.94 -9.74
N ASP A 274 6.75 2.37 -10.92
CA ASP A 274 6.58 1.65 -12.20
C ASP A 274 7.28 0.27 -12.24
N LYS A 275 8.30 0.07 -11.39
CA LYS A 275 9.06 -1.18 -11.31
C LYS A 275 8.35 -2.25 -10.50
N TYR A 276 7.38 -1.87 -9.68
CA TYR A 276 6.63 -2.79 -8.87
C TYR A 276 5.49 -3.43 -9.67
N ARG A 277 5.63 -4.72 -9.95
CA ARG A 277 4.71 -5.46 -10.83
C ARG A 277 4.38 -6.84 -10.25
N PRO A 278 3.56 -6.94 -9.20
CA PRO A 278 3.11 -8.21 -8.60
C PRO A 278 2.52 -9.18 -9.61
N VAL A 279 1.81 -8.69 -10.62
CA VAL A 279 1.26 -9.48 -11.73
C VAL A 279 2.28 -10.46 -12.31
N LYS A 280 3.55 -10.09 -12.43
CA LYS A 280 4.60 -10.96 -12.96
C LYS A 280 5.01 -12.10 -12.01
N GLN A 281 4.61 -12.01 -10.74
CA GLN A 281 4.92 -13.01 -9.71
C GLN A 281 3.72 -13.94 -9.46
N ALA A 282 2.53 -13.58 -9.90
CA ALA A 282 1.28 -14.30 -9.65
C ALA A 282 1.34 -15.78 -10.06
N GLN A 283 2.02 -16.10 -11.15
CA GLN A 283 2.25 -17.48 -11.62
C GLN A 283 3.01 -18.38 -10.60
N ASN A 284 3.67 -17.78 -9.61
CA ASN A 284 4.41 -18.49 -8.57
C ASN A 284 3.58 -18.73 -7.29
N VAL A 285 2.40 -18.15 -7.18
CA VAL A 285 1.49 -18.37 -6.04
C VAL A 285 0.99 -19.81 -6.04
N ARG A 286 0.90 -20.44 -4.86
CA ARG A 286 0.54 -21.85 -4.69
C ARG A 286 -0.61 -22.06 -3.70
N CYS A 287 -1.35 -21.01 -3.38
CA CYS A 287 -2.52 -21.06 -2.50
C CYS A 287 -3.72 -20.37 -3.16
N PRO A 288 -4.96 -20.65 -2.71
CA PRO A 288 -6.14 -19.92 -3.17
C PRO A 288 -6.01 -18.40 -2.97
N VAL A 289 -6.48 -17.63 -3.95
CA VAL A 289 -6.46 -16.17 -3.94
C VAL A 289 -7.83 -15.64 -4.33
N LEU A 290 -8.46 -14.89 -3.44
CA LEU A 290 -9.63 -14.07 -3.77
C LEU A 290 -9.15 -12.71 -4.32
N LEU A 291 -9.48 -12.43 -5.57
CA LEU A 291 -9.31 -11.13 -6.20
C LEU A 291 -10.65 -10.38 -6.18
N GLN A 292 -10.73 -9.29 -5.43
CA GLN A 292 -11.90 -8.40 -5.45
C GLN A 292 -11.59 -7.20 -6.33
N ILE A 293 -12.24 -7.12 -7.48
CA ILE A 293 -11.91 -6.20 -8.57
C ILE A 293 -13.00 -5.15 -8.70
N CYS A 294 -12.64 -3.87 -8.51
CA CYS A 294 -13.52 -2.73 -8.75
C CYS A 294 -13.48 -2.39 -10.24
N GLU A 295 -14.60 -2.56 -10.97
CA GLU A 295 -14.63 -2.39 -12.42
C GLU A 295 -14.48 -0.94 -12.88
N ASN A 296 -14.96 0.01 -12.05
CA ASN A 296 -14.89 1.45 -12.30
C ASN A 296 -13.73 2.13 -11.57
N ASP A 297 -12.69 1.35 -11.20
CA ASP A 297 -11.49 1.86 -10.51
C ASP A 297 -10.75 2.88 -11.40
N ASN A 298 -10.57 4.08 -10.88
CA ASN A 298 -9.90 5.19 -11.57
C ASN A 298 -8.42 5.36 -11.17
N LEU A 299 -7.90 4.48 -10.28
CA LEU A 299 -6.51 4.46 -9.80
C LEU A 299 -5.75 3.23 -10.27
N ILE A 300 -6.43 2.09 -10.33
CA ILE A 300 -5.84 0.78 -10.63
C ILE A 300 -6.55 0.18 -11.86
N PRO A 301 -5.84 -0.08 -12.96
CA PRO A 301 -6.46 -0.58 -14.16
C PRO A 301 -6.92 -2.03 -14.00
N LYS A 302 -8.20 -2.29 -14.32
CA LYS A 302 -8.83 -3.61 -14.30
C LYS A 302 -8.02 -4.65 -15.09
N SER A 303 -7.42 -4.27 -16.20
CA SER A 303 -6.59 -5.16 -17.02
C SER A 303 -5.41 -5.80 -16.28
N ALA A 304 -4.87 -5.14 -15.25
CA ALA A 304 -3.82 -5.73 -14.42
C ALA A 304 -4.37 -6.84 -13.52
N ALA A 305 -5.61 -6.71 -13.04
CA ALA A 305 -6.28 -7.73 -12.27
C ALA A 305 -6.67 -8.94 -13.13
N GLU A 306 -7.23 -8.71 -14.33
CA GLU A 306 -7.55 -9.75 -15.32
C GLU A 306 -6.30 -10.56 -15.72
N GLU A 307 -5.16 -9.88 -15.93
CA GLU A 307 -3.89 -10.56 -16.19
C GLU A 307 -3.44 -11.39 -14.99
N THR A 308 -3.59 -10.87 -13.76
CA THR A 308 -3.22 -11.57 -12.53
C THR A 308 -4.10 -12.80 -12.32
N GLU A 309 -5.42 -12.70 -12.56
CA GLU A 309 -6.35 -13.83 -12.52
C GLU A 309 -5.89 -14.94 -13.48
N ARG A 310 -5.56 -14.59 -14.72
CA ARG A 310 -5.05 -15.54 -15.71
C ARG A 310 -3.75 -16.20 -15.28
N GLN A 311 -2.81 -15.45 -14.67
CA GLN A 311 -1.53 -15.96 -14.18
C GLN A 311 -1.68 -16.89 -12.96
N LEU A 312 -2.64 -16.62 -12.07
CA LEU A 312 -2.99 -17.46 -10.93
C LEU A 312 -3.65 -18.78 -11.38
N GLY A 313 -4.39 -18.77 -12.48
CA GLY A 313 -5.07 -19.94 -13.03
C GLY A 313 -6.01 -20.59 -12.02
N LYS A 314 -5.78 -21.86 -11.70
CA LYS A 314 -6.65 -22.63 -10.77
C LYS A 314 -6.67 -22.09 -9.33
N TYR A 315 -5.79 -21.21 -8.96
CA TYR A 315 -5.74 -20.60 -7.63
C TYR A 315 -6.57 -19.32 -7.53
N ALA A 316 -7.04 -18.77 -8.65
CA ALA A 316 -7.84 -17.54 -8.67
C ALA A 316 -9.31 -17.82 -8.37
N GLU A 317 -9.87 -17.04 -7.45
CA GLU A 317 -11.29 -16.80 -7.28
C GLU A 317 -11.49 -15.30 -7.46
N ALA A 318 -12.10 -14.84 -8.58
CA ALA A 318 -12.27 -13.42 -8.88
C ALA A 318 -13.71 -12.99 -8.73
N ILE A 319 -13.95 -11.87 -8.05
CA ILE A 319 -15.26 -11.24 -7.92
C ILE A 319 -15.15 -9.80 -8.43
N TYR A 320 -16.02 -9.46 -9.37
CA TYR A 320 -16.08 -8.15 -10.00
C TYR A 320 -17.22 -7.34 -9.40
N TYR A 321 -16.91 -6.10 -8.98
CA TYR A 321 -17.85 -5.15 -8.40
C TYR A 321 -17.97 -3.93 -9.32
N PRO A 322 -19.18 -3.53 -9.76
CA PRO A 322 -19.37 -2.38 -10.65
C PRO A 322 -19.26 -1.04 -9.89
N ILE A 323 -18.19 -0.86 -9.12
CA ILE A 323 -17.93 0.28 -8.23
C ILE A 323 -16.53 0.86 -8.45
N GLY A 324 -16.27 2.06 -7.90
CA GLY A 324 -14.96 2.71 -7.89
C GLY A 324 -14.04 2.17 -6.80
N HIS A 325 -12.79 2.67 -6.79
CA HIS A 325 -11.72 2.21 -5.89
C HIS A 325 -12.07 2.30 -4.42
N PHE A 326 -12.69 3.42 -4.01
CA PHE A 326 -12.98 3.69 -2.60
C PHE A 326 -14.38 3.25 -2.17
N ASP A 327 -15.27 2.92 -3.09
CA ASP A 327 -16.63 2.51 -2.76
C ASP A 327 -16.69 1.17 -2.01
N ILE A 328 -15.67 0.31 -2.19
CA ILE A 328 -15.61 -1.02 -1.56
C ILE A 328 -15.44 -0.97 -0.04
N TYR A 329 -15.05 0.19 0.51
CA TYR A 329 -14.80 0.36 1.95
C TYR A 329 -16.02 0.81 2.74
N ILE A 330 -17.14 1.17 2.09
CA ILE A 330 -18.26 1.83 2.74
C ILE A 330 -19.61 1.16 2.44
N GLY A 331 -20.53 1.27 3.40
CA GLY A 331 -21.94 0.91 3.24
C GLY A 331 -22.18 -0.51 2.74
N ALA A 332 -23.16 -0.66 1.84
CA ALA A 332 -23.55 -1.96 1.30
C ALA A 332 -22.43 -2.66 0.51
N ASN A 333 -21.50 -1.89 -0.09
CA ASN A 333 -20.39 -2.47 -0.82
C ASN A 333 -19.36 -3.10 0.13
N PHE A 334 -19.10 -2.44 1.28
CA PHE A 334 -18.28 -3.02 2.36
C PHE A 334 -18.89 -4.33 2.85
N GLU A 335 -20.20 -4.33 3.17
CA GLU A 335 -20.90 -5.52 3.66
C GLU A 335 -20.82 -6.67 2.67
N LYS A 336 -21.03 -6.38 1.38
CA LYS A 336 -20.89 -7.40 0.34
C LYS A 336 -19.45 -7.93 0.25
N ALA A 337 -18.46 -7.03 0.20
CA ALA A 337 -17.07 -7.41 0.06
C ALA A 337 -16.56 -8.23 1.24
N VAL A 338 -16.87 -7.84 2.49
CA VAL A 338 -16.44 -8.57 3.69
C VAL A 338 -17.14 -9.92 3.83
N ASN A 339 -18.41 -10.04 3.42
CA ASN A 339 -19.10 -11.32 3.41
C ASN A 339 -18.48 -12.30 2.39
N ASP A 340 -18.14 -11.83 1.19
CA ASP A 340 -17.43 -12.64 0.19
C ASP A 340 -16.06 -13.12 0.74
N GLN A 341 -15.34 -12.25 1.45
CA GLN A 341 -14.07 -12.59 2.12
C GLN A 341 -14.26 -13.63 3.23
N LEU A 342 -15.30 -13.49 4.06
CA LEU A 342 -15.63 -14.44 5.11
C LEU A 342 -15.95 -15.83 4.56
N LEU A 343 -16.72 -15.91 3.48
CA LEU A 343 -17.01 -17.17 2.80
C LEU A 343 -15.73 -17.82 2.28
N PHE A 344 -14.85 -17.03 1.68
CA PHE A 344 -13.56 -17.48 1.18
C PHE A 344 -12.64 -17.99 2.32
N PHE A 345 -12.50 -17.24 3.41
CA PHE A 345 -11.67 -17.67 4.54
C PHE A 345 -12.21 -18.93 5.21
N LYS A 346 -13.52 -19.04 5.43
CA LYS A 346 -14.15 -20.25 6.01
C LYS A 346 -13.96 -21.51 5.13
N LYS A 347 -13.80 -21.32 3.82
CA LYS A 347 -13.56 -22.43 2.87
C LYS A 347 -12.10 -22.90 2.90
N HIS A 348 -11.14 -22.01 3.21
CA HIS A 348 -9.72 -22.29 3.01
C HIS A 348 -8.87 -22.29 4.30
N LEU A 349 -9.44 -21.94 5.48
CA LEU A 349 -8.84 -21.98 6.82
C LEU A 349 -9.55 -22.94 7.75
#